data_99219dee1830e2f655ebe39a070548b8
#
_entry.id   99219dee1830e2f655ebe39a070548b8
#
_cell.length_a   1.000
_cell.length_b   1.000
_cell.length_c   1.000
_cell.angle_alpha   90.00
_cell.angle_beta   90.00
_cell.angle_gamma   90.00
#
_symmetry.space_group_name_H-M   'P 1'
#
loop_
_entity.id
_entity.type
_entity.pdbx_description
1 polymer ?
#
loop_
_entity_poly.entity_id
_entity_poly.type
_entity_poly.pdbx_seq_one_letter_code
_entity_poly.pdbx_strand_id
1 'polypeptide(L)'
;MRGLGEFLATGLAGGLGGALFAVLGLPLPWLLGSLCAVSLLSLTVGAAPLSRSGLRTGQMTIGLALGLYFTAPVIAGLARDGHWIVLSAVLTCVLSLLGAMVFQRLTQSDATTSLYCAAIGAASDMAQQAAASGARAEVVALVHSIRVFIVVGSVPFLASAWISFAGHPGAAQTGSGLMESLMPTVLGLTETVVLAAVAVGAAWGFGRLRLPNPWVLGPLAVALAAAVWWLPAARLAPWLVGIGQVLLGWNLGQRFDRAQLHAFAPAARAAVVMTLFYGVAGLGLALLVSWGAGLPGVVAFMATAPGGIAEMAIVAKILGLDPPTVTVFHAVRMVMMVVFAQTLLLLGLRLGLLRVGGPPAG
;
A
#
# COMPACT_ATOMS: atom_id res chain seq x y z
N MET A 1 -15.92 -17.81 24.35
CA MET A 1 -15.93 -16.49 25.00
C MET A 1 -14.53 -15.82 25.05
N ARG A 2 -13.40 -16.58 25.12
CA ARG A 2 -12.04 -15.98 25.07
C ARG A 2 -11.78 -15.18 23.78
N GLY A 3 -12.15 -15.68 22.62
CA GLY A 3 -11.87 -14.99 21.34
C GLY A 3 -12.57 -13.64 21.13
N LEU A 4 -13.79 -13.40 21.72
CA LEU A 4 -14.44 -12.10 21.60
C LEU A 4 -13.76 -11.05 22.48
N GLY A 5 -13.32 -11.42 23.68
CA GLY A 5 -12.57 -10.51 24.57
C GLY A 5 -11.23 -10.08 23.96
N GLU A 6 -10.50 -11.03 23.38
CA GLU A 6 -9.23 -10.76 22.68
C GLU A 6 -9.42 -9.86 21.44
N PHE A 7 -10.48 -10.10 20.68
CA PHE A 7 -10.84 -9.27 19.53
C PHE A 7 -11.16 -7.83 19.96
N LEU A 8 -12.01 -7.67 20.97
CA LEU A 8 -12.34 -6.34 21.50
C LEU A 8 -11.11 -5.63 22.08
N ALA A 9 -10.27 -6.36 22.83
CA ALA A 9 -9.03 -5.81 23.39
C ALA A 9 -8.07 -5.32 22.30
N THR A 10 -7.93 -6.12 21.20
CA THR A 10 -7.07 -5.73 20.08
C THR A 10 -7.64 -4.51 19.34
N GLY A 11 -8.96 -4.45 19.14
CA GLY A 11 -9.63 -3.29 18.53
C GLY A 11 -9.49 -2.02 19.37
N LEU A 12 -9.65 -2.14 20.70
CA LEU A 12 -9.43 -1.04 21.64
C LEU A 12 -7.98 -0.58 21.63
N ALA A 13 -7.01 -1.51 21.65
CA ALA A 13 -5.60 -1.16 21.57
C ALA A 13 -5.28 -0.39 20.28
N GLY A 14 -5.81 -0.83 19.12
CA GLY A 14 -5.67 -0.11 17.85
C GLY A 14 -6.30 1.28 17.88
N GLY A 15 -7.51 1.41 18.42
CA GLY A 15 -8.19 2.70 18.56
C GLY A 15 -7.46 3.66 19.51
N LEU A 16 -7.03 3.18 20.69
CA LEU A 16 -6.26 3.97 21.66
C LEU A 16 -4.88 4.38 21.10
N GLY A 17 -4.21 3.48 20.38
CA GLY A 17 -2.97 3.81 19.67
C GLY A 17 -3.18 4.93 18.65
N GLY A 18 -4.26 4.86 17.87
CA GLY A 18 -4.65 5.93 16.95
C GLY A 18 -4.93 7.26 17.66
N ALA A 19 -5.68 7.24 18.75
CA ALA A 19 -5.98 8.43 19.54
C ALA A 19 -4.69 9.04 20.15
N LEU A 20 -3.80 8.21 20.70
CA LEU A 20 -2.51 8.67 21.23
C LEU A 20 -1.68 9.38 20.17
N PHE A 21 -1.56 8.81 18.96
CA PHE A 21 -0.83 9.42 17.86
C PHE A 21 -1.48 10.72 17.38
N ALA A 22 -2.84 10.80 17.44
CA ALA A 22 -3.57 12.03 17.11
C ALA A 22 -3.25 13.15 18.12
N VAL A 23 -3.23 12.84 19.42
CA VAL A 23 -2.86 13.80 20.47
C VAL A 23 -1.41 14.27 20.33
N LEU A 24 -0.50 13.38 19.94
CA LEU A 24 0.91 13.70 19.70
C LEU A 24 1.16 14.45 18.37
N GLY A 25 0.14 14.71 17.57
CA GLY A 25 0.27 15.39 16.27
C GLY A 25 1.09 14.62 15.23
N LEU A 26 1.18 13.30 15.37
CA LEU A 26 1.94 12.46 14.45
C LEU A 26 1.20 12.24 13.12
N PRO A 27 1.91 12.07 11.98
CA PRO A 27 1.27 11.82 10.71
C PRO A 27 0.52 10.47 10.72
N LEU A 28 -0.58 10.40 10.00
CA LEU A 28 -1.46 9.21 9.90
C LEU A 28 -1.83 8.59 11.27
N PRO A 29 -2.36 9.35 12.22
CA PRO A 29 -2.47 8.90 13.58
C PRO A 29 -3.26 7.59 13.71
N TRP A 30 -4.38 7.46 13.03
CA TRP A 30 -5.23 6.27 13.11
C TRP A 30 -4.62 5.02 12.48
N LEU A 31 -3.84 5.18 11.40
CA LEU A 31 -3.16 4.07 10.75
C LEU A 31 -1.90 3.65 11.53
N LEU A 32 -0.98 4.60 11.76
CA LEU A 32 0.29 4.32 12.42
C LEU A 32 0.12 3.96 13.89
N GLY A 33 -0.75 4.68 14.60
CA GLY A 33 -1.03 4.39 16.00
C GLY A 33 -1.64 3.00 16.19
N SER A 34 -2.60 2.62 15.35
CA SER A 34 -3.17 1.27 15.35
C SER A 34 -2.11 0.22 14.99
N LEU A 35 -1.32 0.47 13.94
CA LEU A 35 -0.22 -0.41 13.52
C LEU A 35 0.77 -0.66 14.67
N CYS A 36 1.26 0.40 15.32
CA CYS A 36 2.24 0.29 16.41
C CYS A 36 1.65 -0.42 17.64
N ALA A 37 0.45 -0.03 18.07
CA ALA A 37 -0.20 -0.61 19.25
C ALA A 37 -0.51 -2.10 19.05
N VAL A 38 -1.06 -2.47 17.89
CA VAL A 38 -1.39 -3.86 17.59
C VAL A 38 -0.12 -4.68 17.35
N SER A 39 0.93 -4.12 16.73
CA SER A 39 2.23 -4.81 16.60
C SER A 39 2.85 -5.11 17.97
N LEU A 40 2.82 -4.13 18.87
CA LEU A 40 3.32 -4.32 20.24
C LEU A 40 2.52 -5.40 20.98
N LEU A 41 1.20 -5.35 20.88
CA LEU A 41 0.32 -6.36 21.47
C LEU A 41 0.61 -7.75 20.89
N SER A 42 0.77 -7.85 19.58
CA SER A 42 1.06 -9.12 18.88
C SER A 42 2.40 -9.72 19.31
N LEU A 43 3.42 -8.88 19.49
CA LEU A 43 4.76 -9.32 19.90
C LEU A 43 4.87 -9.67 21.40
N THR A 44 3.95 -9.19 22.25
CA THR A 44 4.01 -9.39 23.71
C THR A 44 3.07 -10.47 24.21
N VAL A 45 1.78 -10.31 23.97
CA VAL A 45 0.72 -11.22 24.51
C VAL A 45 -0.10 -11.92 23.43
N GLY A 46 0.10 -11.55 22.17
CA GLY A 46 -0.67 -11.99 21.04
C GLY A 46 -1.84 -11.04 20.72
N ALA A 47 -2.06 -10.76 19.44
CA ALA A 47 -3.18 -9.97 18.94
C ALA A 47 -4.21 -10.87 18.26
N ALA A 48 -5.48 -10.59 18.50
CA ALA A 48 -6.55 -11.30 17.80
C ALA A 48 -6.53 -10.97 16.29
N PRO A 49 -6.74 -11.97 15.42
CA PRO A 49 -6.75 -11.73 13.99
C PRO A 49 -7.98 -10.91 13.57
N LEU A 50 -7.77 -9.91 12.74
CA LEU A 50 -8.87 -9.15 12.12
C LEU A 50 -9.63 -10.07 11.16
N SER A 51 -10.95 -10.06 11.25
CA SER A 51 -11.80 -10.83 10.35
C SER A 51 -11.64 -10.39 8.90
N ARG A 52 -11.89 -11.29 7.95
CA ARG A 52 -11.87 -10.96 6.52
C ARG A 52 -12.85 -9.84 6.17
N SER A 53 -14.01 -9.79 6.82
CA SER A 53 -14.97 -8.69 6.66
C SER A 53 -14.43 -7.38 7.20
N GLY A 54 -13.80 -7.35 8.38
CA GLY A 54 -13.16 -6.16 8.92
C GLY A 54 -12.08 -5.60 7.97
N LEU A 55 -11.21 -6.46 7.44
CA LEU A 55 -10.21 -6.04 6.45
C LEU A 55 -10.87 -5.47 5.19
N ARG A 56 -11.89 -6.14 4.64
CA ARG A 56 -12.63 -5.66 3.46
C ARG A 56 -13.31 -4.33 3.70
N THR A 57 -13.90 -4.13 4.89
CA THR A 57 -14.49 -2.83 5.27
C THR A 57 -13.44 -1.73 5.30
N GLY A 58 -12.28 -1.96 5.92
CA GLY A 58 -11.18 -1.00 5.92
C GLY A 58 -10.71 -0.65 4.51
N GLN A 59 -10.46 -1.65 3.68
CA GLN A 59 -10.05 -1.50 2.28
C GLN A 59 -11.10 -0.73 1.46
N MET A 60 -12.37 -1.10 1.58
CA MET A 60 -13.48 -0.44 0.88
C MET A 60 -13.61 1.03 1.28
N THR A 61 -13.57 1.32 2.57
CA THR A 61 -13.66 2.70 3.06
C THR A 61 -12.53 3.57 2.49
N ILE A 62 -11.31 3.06 2.48
CA ILE A 62 -10.18 3.80 1.93
C ILE A 62 -10.26 3.89 0.41
N GLY A 63 -10.67 2.83 -0.28
CA GLY A 63 -10.90 2.86 -1.73
C GLY A 63 -11.94 3.91 -2.14
N LEU A 64 -13.07 3.96 -1.44
CA LEU A 64 -14.09 5.00 -1.64
C LEU A 64 -13.53 6.41 -1.36
N ALA A 65 -12.86 6.59 -0.23
CA ALA A 65 -12.29 7.89 0.13
C ALA A 65 -11.29 8.40 -0.93
N LEU A 66 -10.47 7.52 -1.50
CA LEU A 66 -9.48 7.86 -2.52
C LEU A 66 -10.13 8.14 -3.87
N GLY A 67 -11.11 7.33 -4.27
CA GLY A 67 -11.80 7.51 -5.56
C GLY A 67 -12.51 8.85 -5.69
N LEU A 68 -13.02 9.41 -4.59
CA LEU A 68 -13.66 10.73 -4.56
C LEU A 68 -12.70 11.91 -4.85
N TYR A 69 -11.38 11.69 -4.82
CA TYR A 69 -10.39 12.72 -5.21
C TYR A 69 -10.16 12.81 -6.73
N PHE A 70 -10.70 11.87 -7.51
CA PHE A 70 -10.53 11.86 -8.97
C PHE A 70 -11.56 12.78 -9.62
N THR A 71 -11.11 13.94 -10.08
CA THR A 71 -11.91 14.86 -10.90
C THR A 71 -11.57 14.73 -12.37
N ALA A 72 -12.41 15.24 -13.26
CA ALA A 72 -12.15 15.20 -14.70
C ALA A 72 -10.82 15.86 -15.09
N PRO A 73 -10.41 17.03 -14.54
CA PRO A 73 -9.09 17.61 -14.80
C PRO A 73 -7.93 16.72 -14.35
N VAL A 74 -8.07 16.06 -13.18
CA VAL A 74 -7.07 15.12 -12.65
C VAL A 74 -6.88 13.94 -13.61
N ILE A 75 -7.98 13.36 -14.11
CA ILE A 75 -7.92 12.25 -15.07
C ILE A 75 -7.24 12.69 -16.37
N ALA A 76 -7.53 13.88 -16.88
CA ALA A 76 -6.88 14.41 -18.07
C ALA A 76 -5.36 14.62 -17.88
N GLY A 77 -4.94 15.08 -16.70
CA GLY A 77 -3.52 15.18 -16.32
C GLY A 77 -2.85 13.81 -16.30
N LEU A 78 -3.46 12.84 -15.62
CA LEU A 78 -2.94 11.46 -15.55
C LEU A 78 -2.85 10.78 -16.92
N ALA A 79 -3.79 11.04 -17.83
CA ALA A 79 -3.74 10.52 -19.18
C ALA A 79 -2.54 11.08 -19.98
N ARG A 80 -2.20 12.36 -19.76
CA ARG A 80 -1.01 12.98 -20.36
C ARG A 80 0.28 12.31 -19.88
N ASP A 81 0.36 11.99 -18.59
CA ASP A 81 1.56 11.43 -17.95
C ASP A 81 1.57 9.89 -17.96
N GLY A 82 0.61 9.25 -18.65
CA GLY A 82 0.42 7.80 -18.67
C GLY A 82 1.67 7.01 -19.05
N HIS A 83 2.49 7.52 -19.96
CA HIS A 83 3.74 6.86 -20.35
C HIS A 83 4.77 6.83 -19.20
N TRP A 84 4.84 7.86 -18.35
CA TRP A 84 5.69 7.87 -17.16
C TRP A 84 5.19 6.90 -16.09
N ILE A 85 3.87 6.76 -15.95
CA ILE A 85 3.24 5.80 -15.05
C ILE A 85 3.63 4.37 -15.46
N VAL A 86 3.50 4.03 -16.75
CA VAL A 86 3.87 2.72 -17.27
C VAL A 86 5.38 2.48 -17.17
N LEU A 87 6.20 3.46 -17.54
CA LEU A 87 7.66 3.34 -17.45
C LEU A 87 8.11 3.10 -15.99
N SER A 88 7.55 3.84 -15.03
CA SER A 88 7.82 3.65 -13.61
C SER A 88 7.45 2.23 -13.16
N ALA A 89 6.31 1.70 -13.60
CA ALA A 89 5.89 0.34 -13.28
C ALA A 89 6.83 -0.72 -13.86
N VAL A 90 7.27 -0.54 -15.13
CA VAL A 90 8.27 -1.43 -15.77
C VAL A 90 9.60 -1.41 -15.02
N LEU A 91 10.11 -0.22 -14.69
CA LEU A 91 11.35 -0.08 -13.92
C LEU A 91 11.23 -0.72 -12.53
N THR A 92 10.07 -0.62 -11.89
CA THR A 92 9.80 -1.30 -10.62
C THR A 92 9.81 -2.84 -10.77
N CYS A 93 9.33 -3.38 -11.90
CA CYS A 93 9.47 -4.81 -12.20
C CYS A 93 10.94 -5.21 -12.31
N VAL A 94 11.77 -4.42 -12.98
CA VAL A 94 13.21 -4.65 -13.05
C VAL A 94 13.86 -4.58 -11.66
N LEU A 95 13.52 -3.57 -10.87
CA LEU A 95 13.99 -3.46 -9.49
C LEU A 95 13.59 -4.66 -8.63
N SER A 96 12.38 -5.21 -8.84
CA SER A 96 11.95 -6.43 -8.16
C SER A 96 12.82 -7.64 -8.53
N LEU A 97 13.24 -7.76 -9.78
CA LEU A 97 14.16 -8.82 -10.21
C LEU A 97 15.55 -8.64 -9.56
N LEU A 98 16.07 -7.42 -9.53
CA LEU A 98 17.34 -7.12 -8.83
C LEU A 98 17.25 -7.40 -7.34
N GLY A 99 16.13 -7.03 -6.70
CA GLY A 99 15.85 -7.36 -5.31
C GLY A 99 15.78 -8.87 -5.05
N ALA A 100 15.23 -9.65 -6.00
CA ALA A 100 15.20 -11.10 -5.90
C ALA A 100 16.62 -11.70 -5.88
N MET A 101 17.53 -11.16 -6.68
CA MET A 101 18.95 -11.56 -6.66
C MET A 101 19.59 -11.27 -5.29
N VAL A 102 19.34 -10.08 -4.75
CA VAL A 102 19.83 -9.69 -3.42
C VAL A 102 19.26 -10.61 -2.35
N PHE A 103 17.95 -10.84 -2.36
CA PHE A 103 17.29 -11.72 -1.40
C PHE A 103 17.82 -13.14 -1.47
N GLN A 104 17.96 -13.70 -2.69
CA GLN A 104 18.48 -15.04 -2.89
C GLN A 104 19.91 -15.20 -2.35
N ARG A 105 20.77 -14.20 -2.56
CA ARG A 105 22.15 -14.21 -2.02
C ARG A 105 22.19 -14.16 -0.50
N LEU A 106 21.28 -13.41 0.13
CA LEU A 106 21.24 -13.23 1.58
C LEU A 106 20.63 -14.44 2.32
N THR A 107 19.68 -15.14 1.67
CA THR A 107 18.88 -16.17 2.34
C THR A 107 19.12 -17.58 1.79
N GLN A 108 19.80 -17.70 0.65
CA GLN A 108 19.97 -18.97 -0.10
C GLN A 108 18.63 -19.65 -0.44
N SER A 109 17.54 -18.87 -0.53
CA SER A 109 16.23 -19.36 -0.89
C SER A 109 16.14 -19.72 -2.37
N ASP A 110 15.15 -20.53 -2.75
CA ASP A 110 14.85 -20.83 -4.14
C ASP A 110 14.46 -19.58 -4.94
N ALA A 111 14.57 -19.65 -6.27
CA ALA A 111 14.28 -18.53 -7.17
C ALA A 111 12.84 -18.01 -7.04
N THR A 112 11.87 -18.95 -6.90
CA THR A 112 10.46 -18.62 -6.83
C THR A 112 10.15 -17.86 -5.55
N THR A 113 10.58 -18.38 -4.40
CA THR A 113 10.43 -17.69 -3.10
C THR A 113 11.13 -16.33 -3.12
N SER A 114 12.36 -16.26 -3.66
CA SER A 114 13.14 -15.02 -3.74
C SER A 114 12.45 -13.94 -4.57
N LEU A 115 11.89 -14.30 -5.74
CA LEU A 115 11.18 -13.35 -6.57
C LEU A 115 9.90 -12.84 -5.90
N TYR A 116 9.07 -13.73 -5.35
CA TYR A 116 7.84 -13.29 -4.69
C TYR A 116 8.11 -12.50 -3.41
N CYS A 117 9.18 -12.75 -2.67
CA CYS A 117 9.63 -11.89 -1.57
C CYS A 117 10.02 -10.49 -2.04
N ALA A 118 10.69 -10.42 -3.20
CA ALA A 118 11.19 -9.18 -3.77
C ALA A 118 10.12 -8.37 -4.54
N ALA A 119 9.09 -9.01 -5.06
CA ALA A 119 8.06 -8.39 -5.86
C ALA A 119 7.40 -7.20 -5.13
N ILE A 120 7.39 -6.01 -5.76
CA ILE A 120 6.76 -4.81 -5.18
C ILE A 120 5.28 -4.77 -5.56
N GLY A 121 4.53 -5.76 -5.09
CA GLY A 121 3.09 -5.94 -5.26
C GLY A 121 2.34 -5.91 -3.92
N ALA A 122 1.03 -6.20 -3.95
CA ALA A 122 0.23 -6.36 -2.74
C ALA A 122 0.66 -7.64 -2.00
N ALA A 123 0.86 -7.53 -0.69
CA ALA A 123 1.35 -8.63 0.15
C ALA A 123 0.48 -9.90 0.05
N SER A 124 -0.86 -9.72 0.04
CA SER A 124 -1.81 -10.83 -0.08
C SER A 124 -1.73 -11.53 -1.43
N ASP A 125 -1.64 -10.74 -2.51
CA ASP A 125 -1.64 -11.27 -3.87
C ASP A 125 -0.32 -11.98 -4.16
N MET A 126 0.80 -11.42 -3.69
CA MET A 126 2.11 -12.04 -3.84
C MET A 126 2.23 -13.34 -3.03
N ALA A 127 1.73 -13.37 -1.79
CA ALA A 127 1.71 -14.60 -0.99
C ALA A 127 0.81 -15.68 -1.62
N GLN A 128 -0.33 -15.30 -2.19
CA GLN A 128 -1.23 -16.23 -2.86
C GLN A 128 -0.61 -16.80 -4.15
N GLN A 129 0.01 -15.96 -4.97
CA GLN A 129 0.72 -16.41 -6.17
C GLN A 129 1.94 -17.27 -5.82
N ALA A 130 2.66 -16.93 -4.76
CA ALA A 130 3.76 -17.73 -4.22
C ALA A 130 3.29 -19.14 -3.86
N ALA A 131 2.19 -19.27 -3.11
CA ALA A 131 1.60 -20.55 -2.77
C ALA A 131 1.21 -21.36 -4.01
N ALA A 132 0.58 -20.70 -5.01
CA ALA A 132 0.20 -21.35 -6.26
C ALA A 132 1.41 -21.77 -7.12
N SER A 133 2.58 -21.15 -6.92
CA SER A 133 3.82 -21.43 -7.64
C SER A 133 4.79 -22.34 -6.86
N GLY A 134 4.37 -22.91 -5.73
CA GLY A 134 5.18 -23.81 -4.91
C GLY A 134 6.25 -23.10 -4.06
N ALA A 135 6.17 -21.78 -3.90
CA ALA A 135 7.05 -21.00 -3.03
C ALA A 135 6.55 -20.99 -1.57
N ARG A 136 7.43 -20.60 -0.65
CA ARG A 136 7.09 -20.51 0.79
C ARG A 136 6.28 -19.24 1.08
N ALA A 137 4.96 -19.36 0.99
CA ALA A 137 4.03 -18.24 1.11
C ALA A 137 4.12 -17.51 2.46
N GLU A 138 4.39 -18.22 3.56
CA GLU A 138 4.60 -17.62 4.87
C GLU A 138 5.83 -16.72 4.92
N VAL A 139 6.94 -17.10 4.27
CA VAL A 139 8.14 -16.26 4.16
C VAL A 139 7.83 -15.01 3.33
N VAL A 140 7.13 -15.18 2.22
CA VAL A 140 6.69 -14.06 1.37
C VAL A 140 5.81 -13.08 2.16
N ALA A 141 4.82 -13.61 2.89
CA ALA A 141 3.94 -12.77 3.71
C ALA A 141 4.71 -12.00 4.80
N LEU A 142 5.67 -12.63 5.47
CA LEU A 142 6.51 -12.01 6.49
C LEU A 142 7.37 -10.88 5.89
N VAL A 143 8.08 -11.16 4.79
CA VAL A 143 8.95 -10.18 4.11
C VAL A 143 8.17 -8.94 3.67
N HIS A 144 7.00 -9.15 3.07
CA HIS A 144 6.11 -8.06 2.67
C HIS A 144 5.58 -7.27 3.88
N SER A 145 5.27 -7.94 4.99
CA SER A 145 4.79 -7.27 6.20
C SER A 145 5.86 -6.38 6.81
N ILE A 146 7.11 -6.86 6.90
CA ILE A 146 8.26 -6.07 7.37
C ILE A 146 8.47 -4.87 6.45
N ARG A 147 8.46 -5.06 5.12
CA ARG A 147 8.60 -3.97 4.16
C ARG A 147 7.52 -2.90 4.34
N VAL A 148 6.25 -3.31 4.38
CA VAL A 148 5.12 -2.38 4.54
C VAL A 148 5.23 -1.64 5.87
N PHE A 149 5.59 -2.32 6.97
CA PHE A 149 5.80 -1.70 8.27
C PHE A 149 6.87 -0.61 8.23
N ILE A 150 8.03 -0.91 7.65
CA ILE A 150 9.13 0.06 7.53
C ILE A 150 8.70 1.24 6.66
N VAL A 151 8.09 0.98 5.50
CA VAL A 151 7.70 2.02 4.54
C VAL A 151 6.61 2.91 5.12
N VAL A 152 5.54 2.32 5.66
CA VAL A 152 4.42 3.08 6.27
C VAL A 152 4.90 3.85 7.50
N GLY A 153 5.85 3.28 8.27
CA GLY A 153 6.45 3.94 9.43
C GLY A 153 7.45 5.05 9.10
N SER A 154 8.15 5.00 7.96
CA SER A 154 9.21 5.96 7.63
C SER A 154 8.82 7.00 6.58
N VAL A 155 8.09 6.62 5.54
CA VAL A 155 7.78 7.51 4.40
C VAL A 155 7.04 8.78 4.80
N PRO A 156 6.04 8.78 5.72
CA PRO A 156 5.37 10.01 6.13
C PRO A 156 6.34 11.03 6.76
N PHE A 157 7.28 10.55 7.57
CA PHE A 157 8.29 11.42 8.21
C PHE A 157 9.31 11.94 7.19
N LEU A 158 9.77 11.09 6.28
CA LEU A 158 10.68 11.49 5.20
C LEU A 158 10.03 12.52 4.27
N ALA A 159 8.77 12.32 3.89
CA ALA A 159 8.03 13.25 3.05
C ALA A 159 7.77 14.58 3.79
N SER A 160 7.40 14.54 5.07
CA SER A 160 7.25 15.74 5.90
C SER A 160 8.56 16.53 6.03
N ALA A 161 9.68 15.83 6.28
CA ALA A 161 10.99 16.44 6.32
C ALA A 161 11.36 17.07 4.97
N TRP A 162 11.12 16.35 3.86
CA TRP A 162 11.34 16.90 2.51
C TRP A 162 10.58 18.21 2.32
N ILE A 163 9.29 18.24 2.64
CA ILE A 163 8.45 19.44 2.53
C ILE A 163 9.00 20.58 3.39
N SER A 164 9.50 20.28 4.60
CA SER A 164 10.07 21.28 5.49
C SER A 164 11.36 21.90 4.96
N PHE A 165 12.19 21.13 4.23
CA PHE A 165 13.45 21.61 3.66
C PHE A 165 13.29 22.25 2.28
N ALA A 166 12.46 21.67 1.41
CA ALA A 166 12.30 22.08 0.01
C ALA A 166 11.12 23.04 -0.22
N GLY A 167 10.32 23.30 0.80
CA GLY A 167 9.06 24.02 0.69
C GLY A 167 7.90 23.12 0.19
N HIS A 168 6.68 23.55 0.47
CA HIS A 168 5.50 22.89 -0.09
C HIS A 168 5.52 23.07 -1.61
N PRO A 169 5.30 22.00 -2.40
CA PRO A 169 5.05 22.17 -3.82
C PRO A 169 3.78 23.03 -3.91
N GLY A 170 3.93 24.25 -4.40
CA GLY A 170 2.89 25.27 -4.34
C GLY A 170 1.54 24.75 -4.84
N ALA A 171 0.45 25.18 -4.21
CA ALA A 171 -0.93 24.85 -4.54
C ALA A 171 -1.32 25.11 -6.03
N ALA A 172 -0.48 25.80 -6.76
CA ALA A 172 -0.67 26.14 -8.18
C ALA A 172 -0.37 24.98 -9.15
N GLN A 173 0.30 23.90 -8.72
CA GLN A 173 0.72 22.81 -9.62
C GLN A 173 -0.04 21.50 -9.39
N THR A 174 -0.76 21.36 -8.29
CA THR A 174 -1.60 20.21 -8.02
C THR A 174 -3.05 20.63 -8.25
N GLY A 175 -3.79 19.89 -9.06
CA GLY A 175 -5.23 20.11 -9.27
C GLY A 175 -6.08 20.09 -7.98
N SER A 176 -5.44 19.87 -6.84
CA SER A 176 -5.98 19.96 -5.49
C SER A 176 -6.27 21.41 -5.05
N GLY A 177 -5.58 22.42 -5.60
CA GLY A 177 -5.83 23.82 -5.23
C GLY A 177 -7.21 24.33 -5.63
N LEU A 178 -7.80 23.79 -6.70
CA LEU A 178 -9.20 24.04 -7.08
C LEU A 178 -10.20 23.31 -6.17
N MET A 179 -9.80 22.20 -5.57
CA MET A 179 -10.66 21.38 -4.73
C MET A 179 -10.68 21.88 -3.27
N GLU A 180 -9.65 22.59 -2.84
CA GLU A 180 -9.58 23.21 -1.51
C GLU A 180 -10.38 24.51 -1.45
N SER A 181 -10.61 25.20 -2.57
CA SER A 181 -11.45 26.39 -2.68
C SER A 181 -12.96 26.06 -2.74
N LEU A 182 -13.33 24.86 -3.13
CA LEU A 182 -14.71 24.34 -3.01
C LEU A 182 -14.79 23.58 -1.70
N MET A 183 -15.48 24.09 -0.68
CA MET A 183 -15.73 23.34 0.56
C MET A 183 -16.29 21.96 0.22
N PRO A 184 -15.52 20.86 0.39
CA PRO A 184 -15.97 19.55 -0.03
C PRO A 184 -17.18 19.12 0.79
N THR A 185 -18.27 18.78 0.10
CA THR A 185 -19.49 18.32 0.74
C THR A 185 -19.25 16.95 1.38
N VAL A 186 -19.48 16.84 2.68
CA VAL A 186 -19.47 15.55 3.36
C VAL A 186 -20.70 14.77 2.92
N LEU A 187 -20.50 13.56 2.41
CA LEU A 187 -21.59 12.67 2.01
C LEU A 187 -22.49 12.37 3.21
N GLY A 188 -23.79 12.45 2.99
CA GLY A 188 -24.79 12.01 3.95
C GLY A 188 -24.79 10.48 4.12
N LEU A 189 -25.60 10.00 5.06
CA LEU A 189 -25.68 8.56 5.32
C LEU A 189 -26.23 7.80 4.11
N THR A 190 -27.24 8.32 3.46
CA THR A 190 -27.90 7.68 2.30
C THR A 190 -26.93 7.51 1.14
N GLU A 191 -26.22 8.59 0.74
CA GLU A 191 -25.24 8.55 -0.33
C GLU A 191 -24.09 7.59 0.00
N THR A 192 -23.61 7.62 1.24
CA THR A 192 -22.54 6.72 1.71
C THR A 192 -22.98 5.26 1.63
N VAL A 193 -24.19 4.93 2.07
CA VAL A 193 -24.72 3.55 2.01
C VAL A 193 -24.92 3.09 0.57
N VAL A 194 -25.50 3.91 -0.29
CA VAL A 194 -25.66 3.57 -1.71
C VAL A 194 -24.31 3.35 -2.37
N LEU A 195 -23.37 4.26 -2.15
CA LEU A 195 -22.03 4.16 -2.71
C LEU A 195 -21.30 2.89 -2.21
N ALA A 196 -21.44 2.57 -0.92
CA ALA A 196 -20.86 1.35 -0.35
C ALA A 196 -21.50 0.08 -0.92
N ALA A 197 -22.83 0.06 -1.14
CA ALA A 197 -23.51 -1.10 -1.72
C ALA A 197 -23.05 -1.36 -3.16
N VAL A 198 -22.92 -0.32 -3.99
CA VAL A 198 -22.40 -0.43 -5.36
C VAL A 198 -20.93 -0.86 -5.34
N ALA A 199 -20.15 -0.34 -4.39
CA ALA A 199 -18.74 -0.67 -4.22
C ALA A 199 -18.51 -2.14 -3.86
N VAL A 200 -19.38 -2.76 -3.05
CA VAL A 200 -19.35 -4.20 -2.77
C VAL A 200 -19.54 -5.01 -4.06
N GLY A 201 -20.50 -4.63 -4.90
CA GLY A 201 -20.72 -5.28 -6.20
C GLY A 201 -19.50 -5.15 -7.12
N ALA A 202 -18.90 -3.97 -7.20
CA ALA A 202 -17.68 -3.73 -7.98
C ALA A 202 -16.48 -4.55 -7.45
N ALA A 203 -16.29 -4.57 -6.13
CA ALA A 203 -15.23 -5.35 -5.50
C ALA A 203 -15.37 -6.85 -5.81
N TRP A 204 -16.60 -7.36 -5.79
CA TRP A 204 -16.88 -8.75 -6.17
C TRP A 204 -16.61 -9.01 -7.66
N GLY A 205 -17.05 -8.11 -8.54
CA GLY A 205 -16.77 -8.18 -9.99
C GLY A 205 -15.27 -8.16 -10.28
N PHE A 206 -14.53 -7.25 -9.66
CA PHE A 206 -13.07 -7.16 -9.78
C PHE A 206 -12.36 -8.42 -9.26
N GLY A 207 -12.89 -9.02 -8.19
CA GLY A 207 -12.42 -10.32 -7.69
C GLY A 207 -12.63 -11.44 -8.70
N ARG A 208 -13.78 -11.45 -9.42
CA ARG A 208 -14.05 -12.39 -10.51
C ARG A 208 -13.09 -12.22 -11.69
N LEU A 209 -12.71 -11.00 -12.00
CA LEU A 209 -11.71 -10.66 -13.03
C LEU A 209 -10.28 -10.91 -12.55
N ARG A 210 -10.08 -11.41 -11.32
CA ARG A 210 -8.76 -11.65 -10.70
C ARG A 210 -7.86 -10.41 -10.65
N LEU A 211 -8.47 -9.23 -10.56
CA LEU A 211 -7.70 -7.99 -10.37
C LEU A 211 -7.10 -7.96 -8.96
N PRO A 212 -5.89 -7.40 -8.81
CA PRO A 212 -5.25 -7.28 -7.50
C PRO A 212 -6.06 -6.36 -6.59
N ASN A 213 -6.07 -6.68 -5.29
CA ASN A 213 -6.69 -5.86 -4.26
C ASN A 213 -8.12 -5.36 -4.59
N PRO A 214 -9.06 -6.27 -4.95
CA PRO A 214 -10.37 -5.90 -5.50
C PRO A 214 -11.21 -5.07 -4.52
N TRP A 215 -10.99 -5.20 -3.21
CA TRP A 215 -11.68 -4.46 -2.15
C TRP A 215 -11.16 -3.03 -1.96
N VAL A 216 -10.07 -2.65 -2.63
CA VAL A 216 -9.62 -1.25 -2.77
C VAL A 216 -9.97 -0.73 -4.15
N LEU A 217 -9.58 -1.44 -5.23
CA LEU A 217 -9.72 -0.96 -6.61
C LEU A 217 -11.18 -0.87 -7.07
N GLY A 218 -12.04 -1.83 -6.68
CA GLY A 218 -13.48 -1.78 -7.02
C GLY A 218 -14.17 -0.56 -6.42
N PRO A 219 -14.11 -0.35 -5.09
CA PRO A 219 -14.63 0.86 -4.45
C PRO A 219 -14.03 2.16 -4.98
N LEU A 220 -12.72 2.18 -5.27
CA LEU A 220 -12.06 3.33 -5.87
C LEU A 220 -12.66 3.66 -7.23
N ALA A 221 -12.87 2.66 -8.10
CA ALA A 221 -13.45 2.87 -9.43
C ALA A 221 -14.89 3.39 -9.34
N VAL A 222 -15.70 2.88 -8.41
CA VAL A 222 -17.07 3.37 -8.16
C VAL A 222 -17.06 4.81 -7.69
N ALA A 223 -16.22 5.14 -6.71
CA ALA A 223 -16.13 6.49 -6.16
C ALA A 223 -15.56 7.48 -7.18
N LEU A 224 -14.59 7.06 -8.00
CA LEU A 224 -14.08 7.84 -9.13
C LEU A 224 -15.22 8.15 -10.13
N ALA A 225 -15.99 7.15 -10.54
CA ALA A 225 -17.11 7.35 -11.44
C ALA A 225 -18.15 8.31 -10.82
N ALA A 226 -18.45 8.12 -9.54
CA ALA A 226 -19.35 9.01 -8.82
C ALA A 226 -18.83 10.45 -8.76
N ALA A 227 -17.55 10.65 -8.46
CA ALA A 227 -16.92 11.98 -8.38
C ALA A 227 -16.92 12.73 -9.73
N VAL A 228 -16.77 11.98 -10.84
CA VAL A 228 -16.74 12.59 -12.18
C VAL A 228 -18.14 12.97 -12.66
N TRP A 229 -19.17 12.14 -12.38
CA TRP A 229 -20.47 12.31 -13.01
C TRP A 229 -21.60 12.82 -12.09
N TRP A 230 -21.53 12.54 -10.77
CA TRP A 230 -22.66 12.81 -9.87
C TRP A 230 -22.32 13.55 -8.57
N LEU A 231 -21.11 13.37 -8.04
CA LEU A 231 -20.71 13.86 -6.72
C LEU A 231 -19.40 14.67 -6.79
N PRO A 232 -19.33 15.75 -7.60
CA PRO A 232 -18.11 16.54 -7.68
C PRO A 232 -17.78 17.16 -6.33
N ALA A 233 -16.50 17.10 -5.93
CA ALA A 233 -15.99 17.61 -4.65
C ALA A 233 -16.63 16.98 -3.39
N ALA A 234 -17.12 15.75 -3.46
CA ALA A 234 -17.60 15.01 -2.30
C ALA A 234 -16.48 14.37 -1.50
N ARG A 235 -16.71 14.15 -0.19
CA ARG A 235 -15.79 13.39 0.68
C ARG A 235 -16.55 12.50 1.63
N LEU A 236 -15.95 11.38 2.04
CA LEU A 236 -16.48 10.58 3.15
C LEU A 236 -16.30 11.32 4.48
N ALA A 237 -17.17 11.00 5.43
CA ALA A 237 -17.06 11.50 6.79
C ALA A 237 -15.69 11.13 7.39
N PRO A 238 -14.94 12.08 8.00
CA PRO A 238 -13.57 11.85 8.50
C PRO A 238 -13.49 10.70 9.50
N TRP A 239 -14.49 10.51 10.36
CA TRP A 239 -14.52 9.42 11.33
C TRP A 239 -14.59 8.04 10.65
N LEU A 240 -15.29 7.92 9.52
CA LEU A 240 -15.37 6.67 8.75
C LEU A 240 -14.01 6.31 8.15
N VAL A 241 -13.32 7.31 7.61
CA VAL A 241 -11.95 7.15 7.10
C VAL A 241 -11.00 6.75 8.24
N GLY A 242 -11.15 7.34 9.42
CA GLY A 242 -10.41 6.98 10.63
C GLY A 242 -10.61 5.50 11.02
N ILE A 243 -11.85 5.02 11.02
CA ILE A 243 -12.16 3.60 11.26
C ILE A 243 -11.46 2.72 10.20
N GLY A 244 -11.53 3.08 8.92
CA GLY A 244 -10.84 2.38 7.85
C GLY A 244 -9.33 2.29 8.09
N GLN A 245 -8.72 3.38 8.54
CA GLN A 245 -7.29 3.42 8.89
C GLN A 245 -6.96 2.51 10.07
N VAL A 246 -7.76 2.52 11.14
CA VAL A 246 -7.58 1.62 12.30
C VAL A 246 -7.64 0.16 11.87
N LEU A 247 -8.61 -0.22 11.04
CA LEU A 247 -8.74 -1.59 10.54
C LEU A 247 -7.55 -2.01 9.68
N LEU A 248 -7.03 -1.12 8.83
CA LEU A 248 -5.82 -1.39 8.05
C LEU A 248 -4.58 -1.47 8.94
N GLY A 249 -4.42 -0.57 9.91
CA GLY A 249 -3.32 -0.62 10.89
C GLY A 249 -3.35 -1.91 11.71
N TRP A 250 -4.54 -2.33 12.17
CA TRP A 250 -4.73 -3.61 12.87
C TRP A 250 -4.29 -4.78 11.98
N ASN A 251 -4.77 -4.83 10.73
CA ASN A 251 -4.40 -5.90 9.80
C ASN A 251 -2.88 -5.98 9.55
N LEU A 252 -2.20 -4.87 9.54
CA LEU A 252 -0.74 -4.84 9.39
C LEU A 252 -0.04 -5.25 10.69
N GLY A 253 -0.48 -4.72 11.83
CA GLY A 253 0.13 -4.96 13.14
C GLY A 253 0.04 -6.41 13.61
N GLN A 254 -1.08 -7.08 13.37
CA GLN A 254 -1.29 -8.48 13.76
C GLN A 254 -0.37 -9.49 13.06
N ARG A 255 0.32 -9.08 11.99
CA ARG A 255 1.22 -9.97 11.23
C ARG A 255 2.58 -10.18 11.91
N PHE A 256 2.89 -9.39 12.93
CA PHE A 256 4.14 -9.51 13.68
C PHE A 256 3.99 -10.57 14.76
N ASP A 257 4.44 -11.77 14.46
CA ASP A 257 4.52 -12.89 15.40
C ASP A 257 5.99 -13.14 15.77
N ARG A 258 6.28 -13.17 17.07
CA ARG A 258 7.63 -13.38 17.60
C ARG A 258 8.19 -14.73 17.16
N ALA A 259 7.37 -15.78 17.14
CA ALA A 259 7.79 -17.12 16.71
C ALA A 259 8.19 -17.13 15.22
N GLN A 260 7.39 -16.48 14.36
CA GLN A 260 7.70 -16.37 12.93
C GLN A 260 8.95 -15.53 12.67
N LEU A 261 9.15 -14.42 13.41
CA LEU A 261 10.34 -13.58 13.29
C LEU A 261 11.61 -14.37 13.65
N HIS A 262 11.56 -15.22 14.69
CA HIS A 262 12.68 -16.09 15.06
C HIS A 262 12.89 -17.22 14.07
N ALA A 263 11.83 -17.91 13.65
CA ALA A 263 11.90 -19.02 12.71
C ALA A 263 12.48 -18.62 11.34
N PHE A 264 12.16 -17.39 10.89
CA PHE A 264 12.59 -16.87 9.58
C PHE A 264 13.54 -15.66 9.71
N ALA A 265 14.39 -15.65 10.73
CA ALA A 265 15.30 -14.53 11.00
C ALA A 265 16.21 -14.13 9.82
N PRO A 266 16.76 -15.04 9.00
CA PRO A 266 17.49 -14.66 7.78
C PRO A 266 16.63 -13.88 6.78
N ALA A 267 15.39 -14.34 6.56
CA ALA A 267 14.45 -13.67 5.66
C ALA A 267 13.99 -12.30 6.22
N ALA A 268 13.78 -12.20 7.53
CA ALA A 268 13.45 -10.93 8.18
C ALA A 268 14.57 -9.90 8.03
N ARG A 269 15.83 -10.30 8.25
CA ARG A 269 17.00 -9.42 8.01
C ARG A 269 17.13 -9.02 6.54
N ALA A 270 16.96 -9.98 5.63
CA ALA A 270 16.97 -9.69 4.19
C ALA A 270 15.85 -8.72 3.79
N ALA A 271 14.66 -8.81 4.40
CA ALA A 271 13.55 -7.87 4.17
C ALA A 271 13.93 -6.42 4.51
N VAL A 272 14.65 -6.20 5.63
CA VAL A 272 15.14 -4.87 6.00
C VAL A 272 16.14 -4.35 4.97
N VAL A 273 17.14 -5.16 4.59
CA VAL A 273 18.15 -4.78 3.58
C VAL A 273 17.48 -4.45 2.24
N MET A 274 16.52 -5.28 1.81
CA MET A 274 15.77 -5.03 0.58
C MET A 274 14.92 -3.78 0.65
N THR A 275 14.31 -3.49 1.79
CA THR A 275 13.50 -2.27 1.95
C THR A 275 14.37 -1.03 1.82
N LEU A 276 15.57 -1.04 2.41
CA LEU A 276 16.55 0.04 2.24
C LEU A 276 17.03 0.16 0.78
N PHE A 277 17.34 -0.97 0.14
CA PHE A 277 17.68 -1.00 -1.29
C PHE A 277 16.58 -0.37 -2.14
N TYR A 278 15.32 -0.74 -1.92
CA TYR A 278 14.18 -0.14 -2.63
C TYR A 278 13.94 1.32 -2.28
N GLY A 279 14.27 1.74 -1.06
CA GLY A 279 14.23 3.15 -0.67
C GLY A 279 15.18 4.00 -1.51
N VAL A 280 16.43 3.54 -1.64
CA VAL A 280 17.46 4.23 -2.45
C VAL A 280 17.12 4.17 -3.95
N ALA A 281 16.80 2.98 -4.46
CA ALA A 281 16.45 2.82 -5.87
C ALA A 281 15.14 3.57 -6.23
N GLY A 282 14.17 3.57 -5.31
CA GLY A 282 12.92 4.32 -5.43
C GLY A 282 13.15 5.83 -5.46
N LEU A 283 14.12 6.34 -4.70
CA LEU A 283 14.50 7.76 -4.78
C LEU A 283 15.08 8.10 -6.16
N GLY A 284 15.94 7.25 -6.71
CA GLY A 284 16.43 7.41 -8.09
C GLY A 284 15.31 7.41 -9.13
N LEU A 285 14.34 6.49 -8.99
CA LEU A 285 13.16 6.45 -9.84
C LEU A 285 12.27 7.69 -9.65
N ALA A 286 12.13 8.19 -8.41
CA ALA A 286 11.40 9.40 -8.12
C ALA A 286 12.02 10.63 -8.81
N LEU A 287 13.34 10.76 -8.79
CA LEU A 287 14.06 11.82 -9.49
C LEU A 287 13.85 11.76 -11.01
N LEU A 288 13.90 10.55 -11.58
CA LEU A 288 13.64 10.33 -13.00
C LEU A 288 12.22 10.74 -13.39
N VAL A 289 11.21 10.30 -12.63
CA VAL A 289 9.81 10.64 -12.85
C VAL A 289 9.54 12.12 -12.63
N SER A 290 10.14 12.72 -11.59
CA SER A 290 10.03 14.15 -11.30
C SER A 290 10.57 14.98 -12.46
N TRP A 291 11.75 14.63 -12.95
CA TRP A 291 12.37 15.33 -14.08
C TRP A 291 11.57 15.16 -15.38
N GLY A 292 11.13 13.95 -15.69
CA GLY A 292 10.49 13.63 -16.96
C GLY A 292 9.01 14.03 -17.04
N ALA A 293 8.24 13.79 -15.98
CA ALA A 293 6.81 14.12 -15.89
C ALA A 293 6.57 15.54 -15.34
N GLY A 294 7.61 16.24 -14.87
CA GLY A 294 7.45 17.56 -14.23
C GLY A 294 6.72 17.51 -12.89
N LEU A 295 6.61 16.33 -12.27
CA LEU A 295 5.96 16.17 -10.98
C LEU A 295 6.84 16.75 -9.85
N PRO A 296 6.25 17.35 -8.81
CA PRO A 296 6.99 17.73 -7.62
C PRO A 296 7.73 16.53 -7.04
N GLY A 297 9.01 16.70 -6.65
CA GLY A 297 9.88 15.59 -6.23
C GLY A 297 9.29 14.75 -5.10
N VAL A 298 8.61 15.39 -4.11
CA VAL A 298 7.94 14.68 -3.02
C VAL A 298 6.74 13.85 -3.50
N VAL A 299 6.00 14.32 -4.51
CA VAL A 299 4.89 13.58 -5.13
C VAL A 299 5.44 12.37 -5.89
N ALA A 300 6.49 12.56 -6.69
CA ALA A 300 7.18 11.48 -7.39
C ALA A 300 7.77 10.45 -6.41
N PHE A 301 8.35 10.89 -5.29
CA PHE A 301 8.82 10.01 -4.22
C PHE A 301 7.70 9.16 -3.63
N MET A 302 6.56 9.79 -3.31
CA MET A 302 5.38 9.08 -2.82
C MET A 302 4.83 8.09 -3.85
N ALA A 303 4.80 8.47 -5.13
CA ALA A 303 4.29 7.66 -6.23
C ALA A 303 5.15 6.41 -6.51
N THR A 304 6.46 6.48 -6.24
CA THR A 304 7.42 5.39 -6.52
C THR A 304 7.82 4.58 -5.29
N ALA A 305 7.48 5.03 -4.08
CA ALA A 305 7.75 4.34 -2.83
C ALA A 305 7.25 2.89 -2.83
N PRO A 306 7.96 1.92 -2.23
CA PRO A 306 7.58 0.51 -2.25
C PRO A 306 6.46 0.15 -1.24
N GLY A 307 5.46 1.03 -1.11
CA GLY A 307 4.29 0.89 -0.25
C GLY A 307 3.04 0.34 -0.94
N GLY A 308 1.95 0.19 -0.20
CA GLY A 308 0.63 -0.18 -0.74
C GLY A 308 -0.15 1.05 -1.25
N ILE A 309 -1.18 0.81 -2.09
CA ILE A 309 -2.02 1.88 -2.67
C ILE A 309 -2.66 2.71 -1.55
N ALA A 310 -3.35 2.03 -0.63
CA ALA A 310 -4.15 2.70 0.40
C ALA A 310 -3.27 3.55 1.33
N GLU A 311 -2.15 2.98 1.76
CA GLU A 311 -1.25 3.61 2.72
C GLU A 311 -0.60 4.86 2.12
N MET A 312 -0.02 4.74 0.93
CA MET A 312 0.71 5.86 0.30
C MET A 312 -0.23 6.98 -0.16
N ALA A 313 -1.40 6.64 -0.67
CA ALA A 313 -2.38 7.64 -1.06
C ALA A 313 -2.97 8.40 0.14
N ILE A 314 -3.17 7.73 1.29
CA ILE A 314 -3.57 8.41 2.52
C ILE A 314 -2.46 9.35 3.03
N VAL A 315 -1.20 8.91 2.98
CA VAL A 315 -0.05 9.78 3.31
C VAL A 315 -0.05 11.03 2.43
N ALA A 316 -0.18 10.85 1.12
CA ALA A 316 -0.22 11.96 0.17
C ALA A 316 -1.35 12.94 0.51
N LYS A 317 -2.55 12.43 0.83
CA LYS A 317 -3.69 13.25 1.25
C LYS A 317 -3.39 14.09 2.50
N ILE A 318 -2.86 13.47 3.55
CA ILE A 318 -2.61 14.14 4.83
C ILE A 318 -1.53 15.20 4.70
N LEU A 319 -0.54 14.97 3.82
CA LEU A 319 0.52 15.92 3.54
C LEU A 319 0.13 17.02 2.52
N GLY A 320 -1.15 17.08 2.09
CA GLY A 320 -1.61 18.06 1.11
C GLY A 320 -0.97 17.91 -0.28
N LEU A 321 -0.55 16.67 -0.61
CA LEU A 321 0.02 16.31 -1.91
C LEU A 321 -1.09 15.88 -2.90
N ASP A 322 -0.74 15.19 -3.97
CA ASP A 322 -1.67 14.70 -5.01
C ASP A 322 -2.01 13.20 -4.83
N PRO A 323 -3.08 12.84 -4.07
CA PRO A 323 -3.45 11.45 -3.85
C PRO A 323 -3.80 10.68 -5.14
N PRO A 324 -4.51 11.26 -6.13
CA PRO A 324 -4.81 10.58 -7.38
C PRO A 324 -3.56 10.10 -8.13
N THR A 325 -2.58 10.96 -8.32
CA THR A 325 -1.32 10.60 -8.98
C THR A 325 -0.63 9.45 -8.24
N VAL A 326 -0.44 9.57 -6.93
CA VAL A 326 0.15 8.51 -6.11
C VAL A 326 -0.65 7.19 -6.26
N THR A 327 -1.98 7.26 -6.21
CA THR A 327 -2.86 6.09 -6.33
C THR A 327 -2.69 5.37 -7.67
N VAL A 328 -2.66 6.11 -8.78
CA VAL A 328 -2.57 5.49 -10.12
C VAL A 328 -1.21 4.86 -10.36
N PHE A 329 -0.11 5.51 -9.97
CA PHE A 329 1.23 4.92 -10.04
C PHE A 329 1.29 3.58 -9.30
N HIS A 330 0.75 3.53 -8.09
CA HIS A 330 0.71 2.30 -7.29
C HIS A 330 -0.23 1.24 -7.89
N ALA A 331 -1.39 1.63 -8.42
CA ALA A 331 -2.35 0.71 -9.01
C ALA A 331 -1.79 0.05 -10.28
N VAL A 332 -1.23 0.83 -11.20
CA VAL A 332 -0.63 0.31 -12.43
C VAL A 332 0.55 -0.61 -12.11
N ARG A 333 1.44 -0.19 -11.20
CA ARG A 333 2.56 -1.03 -10.72
C ARG A 333 2.08 -2.37 -10.17
N MET A 334 1.03 -2.35 -9.35
CA MET A 334 0.49 -3.56 -8.73
C MET A 334 -0.10 -4.51 -9.77
N VAL A 335 -0.88 -4.00 -10.71
CA VAL A 335 -1.43 -4.80 -11.81
C VAL A 335 -0.31 -5.41 -12.64
N MET A 336 0.68 -4.61 -13.03
CA MET A 336 1.82 -5.10 -13.81
C MET A 336 2.60 -6.17 -13.04
N MET A 337 2.83 -5.99 -11.74
CA MET A 337 3.55 -6.98 -10.94
C MET A 337 2.79 -8.31 -10.87
N VAL A 338 1.47 -8.28 -10.67
CA VAL A 338 0.63 -9.49 -10.63
C VAL A 338 0.64 -10.22 -11.97
N VAL A 339 0.54 -9.47 -13.08
CA VAL A 339 0.51 -10.04 -14.44
C VAL A 339 1.87 -10.61 -14.85
N PHE A 340 2.94 -9.88 -14.55
CA PHE A 340 4.28 -10.22 -15.08
C PHE A 340 5.17 -10.98 -14.10
N ALA A 341 4.73 -11.29 -12.86
CA ALA A 341 5.56 -11.97 -11.86
C ALA A 341 6.15 -13.30 -12.38
N GLN A 342 5.33 -14.15 -13.02
CA GLN A 342 5.82 -15.40 -13.61
C GLN A 342 6.78 -15.18 -14.78
N THR A 343 6.51 -14.20 -15.64
CA THR A 343 7.40 -13.85 -16.76
C THR A 343 8.75 -13.37 -16.23
N LEU A 344 8.77 -12.57 -15.17
CA LEU A 344 9.99 -12.11 -14.51
C LEU A 344 10.78 -13.29 -13.90
N LEU A 345 10.09 -14.28 -13.31
CA LEU A 345 10.73 -15.49 -12.80
C LEU A 345 11.44 -16.24 -13.92
N LEU A 346 10.73 -16.51 -15.02
CA LEU A 346 11.28 -17.21 -16.17
C LEU A 346 12.46 -16.45 -16.81
N LEU A 347 12.34 -15.12 -16.91
CA LEU A 347 13.41 -14.26 -17.42
C LEU A 347 14.63 -14.32 -16.50
N GLY A 348 14.43 -14.21 -15.19
CA GLY A 348 15.52 -14.29 -14.20
C GLY A 348 16.27 -15.62 -14.24
N LEU A 349 15.55 -16.73 -14.44
CA LEU A 349 16.13 -18.06 -14.59
C LEU A 349 16.89 -18.19 -15.93
N ARG A 350 16.29 -17.74 -17.05
CA ARG A 350 16.93 -17.81 -18.38
C ARG A 350 18.19 -16.97 -18.48
N LEU A 351 18.21 -15.82 -17.85
CA LEU A 351 19.41 -14.95 -17.82
C LEU A 351 20.46 -15.38 -16.78
N GLY A 352 20.22 -16.47 -16.04
CA GLY A 352 21.12 -16.91 -14.97
C GLY A 352 21.21 -15.96 -13.78
N LEU A 353 20.27 -15.01 -13.67
CA LEU A 353 20.22 -14.04 -12.58
C LEU A 353 19.70 -14.67 -11.28
N LEU A 354 18.79 -15.64 -11.42
CA LEU A 354 18.24 -16.43 -10.31
C LEU A 354 18.67 -17.89 -10.48
N ARG A 355 18.94 -18.56 -9.36
CA ARG A 355 19.35 -19.96 -9.34
C ARG A 355 18.16 -20.82 -8.87
N VAL A 356 17.93 -21.91 -9.57
CA VAL A 356 17.04 -22.97 -9.09
C VAL A 356 17.65 -23.47 -7.78
N GLY A 357 16.99 -23.20 -6.64
CA GLY A 357 17.50 -23.59 -5.33
C GLY A 357 17.61 -25.12 -5.24
N GLY A 358 18.69 -25.62 -4.63
CA GLY A 358 18.74 -26.99 -4.14
C GLY A 358 17.71 -27.19 -3.01
N PRO A 359 17.38 -28.45 -2.66
CA PRO A 359 16.53 -28.73 -1.53
C PRO A 359 17.07 -28.03 -0.27
N PRO A 360 16.21 -27.54 0.63
CA PRO A 360 16.66 -26.91 1.86
C PRO A 360 17.63 -27.85 2.57
N ALA A 361 18.82 -27.37 2.91
CA ALA A 361 19.68 -28.06 3.84
C ALA A 361 18.87 -28.27 5.12
N GLY A 362 18.64 -29.54 5.47
CA GLY A 362 17.82 -30.01 6.56
C GLY A 362 18.22 -29.47 7.94
#